data_6b59393b9d6fe4f4ccf6b304cf4e1881
#
_entry.id   6b59393b9d6fe4f4ccf6b304cf4e1881
#
_cell.length_a   1.000
_cell.length_b   1.000
_cell.length_c   1.000
_cell.angle_alpha   90.00
_cell.angle_beta   90.00
_cell.angle_gamma   90.00
#
_symmetry.space_group_name_H-M   'P 1'
#
loop_
_entity.id
_entity.type
_entity.pdbx_description
1 polymer ?
#
loop_
_entity_poly.entity_id
_entity_poly.type
_entity_poly.pdbx_seq_one_letter_code
_entity_poly.pdbx_strand_id
1 'polypeptide(L)'
;MVVLREMAQSTLKGSKKAFSSPSSMGVRFRYDLADEHVLVTGGAGFIGSAVVREMLKEKAKVIVYDNFLHGTKTNLQEIKDQVEIVPGDVLDEWKLSETVQKYNVSFMIHCVGDTYVPTAYDVPKRFFRINVEGTLNALLVCKLFRMKRMLYVSSTEVYGEALKQKIDENHPFLPLNTYAVSKLAADRTCFTFYHEHGVPVVVARIFNSYGPRETEPYVIPEIITQLARGPTVELGNIKAKRDFTYVQDTARGLVMALKSRIPDGEAVNVGSGVAYTVEELAHKVGKIMGHRSVEIKVSRRRLRRHDINLFICDNTKLVEYTGWRAQVSIDEGLRRTVSWFIEHGSRWSWEDFVEGTIMYR
;
A
#
# COMPACT_ATOMS: atom_id res chain seq x y z
N MET A 1 20.72 14.86 -48.39
CA MET A 1 20.31 15.76 -47.29
C MET A 1 19.04 16.56 -47.57
N VAL A 2 18.36 16.38 -48.66
CA VAL A 2 17.07 17.06 -49.00
C VAL A 2 15.85 16.18 -48.65
N VAL A 3 15.95 14.85 -48.70
CA VAL A 3 14.85 13.94 -48.43
C VAL A 3 14.46 13.81 -46.94
N LEU A 4 15.36 14.15 -46.00
CA LEU A 4 15.09 14.13 -44.56
C LEU A 4 14.41 15.41 -43.99
N ARG A 5 14.28 16.45 -44.81
CA ARG A 5 13.58 17.70 -44.43
C ARG A 5 12.09 17.69 -44.80
N GLU A 6 11.66 16.91 -45.74
CA GLU A 6 10.25 16.83 -46.15
C GLU A 6 9.42 15.88 -45.30
N MET A 7 10.03 14.87 -44.65
CA MET A 7 9.32 13.96 -43.74
C MET A 7 9.03 14.60 -42.32
N ALA A 8 9.70 15.69 -41.99
CA ALA A 8 9.49 16.38 -40.72
C ALA A 8 8.36 17.44 -40.75
N GLN A 9 7.85 17.80 -41.94
CA GLN A 9 6.79 18.81 -42.08
C GLN A 9 5.37 18.25 -42.28
N SER A 10 5.22 16.93 -42.51
CA SER A 10 3.91 16.32 -42.68
C SER A 10 3.25 15.80 -41.38
N THR A 11 3.99 15.76 -40.26
CA THR A 11 3.52 15.22 -38.95
C THR A 11 2.98 16.30 -38.00
N LEU A 12 2.92 17.57 -38.41
CA LEU A 12 2.46 18.69 -37.58
C LEU A 12 1.05 19.23 -37.96
N LYS A 13 0.27 18.47 -38.74
CA LYS A 13 -1.15 18.79 -38.97
C LYS A 13 -2.06 17.64 -38.56
N GLY A 14 -2.07 17.31 -37.25
CA GLY A 14 -2.97 16.36 -36.62
C GLY A 14 -3.71 17.04 -35.48
N SER A 15 -4.92 17.52 -35.78
CA SER A 15 -6.09 17.84 -34.91
C SER A 15 -5.80 18.18 -33.45
N LYS A 16 -5.89 19.46 -33.10
CA LYS A 16 -6.32 19.91 -31.77
C LYS A 16 -7.73 19.39 -31.49
N LYS A 17 -7.88 18.16 -31.00
CA LYS A 17 -9.08 17.79 -30.26
C LYS A 17 -9.02 18.52 -28.93
N ALA A 18 -9.89 19.51 -28.78
CA ALA A 18 -10.18 20.12 -27.50
C ALA A 18 -10.61 19.00 -26.53
N PHE A 19 -9.86 18.80 -25.45
CA PHE A 19 -10.29 17.97 -24.33
C PHE A 19 -11.50 18.67 -23.71
N SER A 20 -12.70 18.22 -24.05
CA SER A 20 -13.89 18.53 -23.27
C SER A 20 -13.69 17.96 -21.87
N SER A 21 -13.93 18.78 -20.84
CA SER A 21 -14.06 18.36 -19.44
C SER A 21 -14.94 17.11 -19.38
N PRO A 22 -14.58 16.05 -18.61
CA PRO A 22 -15.43 14.88 -18.49
C PRO A 22 -16.74 15.30 -17.84
N SER A 23 -17.80 15.36 -18.65
CA SER A 23 -19.17 15.37 -18.17
C SER A 23 -19.37 14.14 -17.29
N SER A 24 -20.16 14.26 -16.23
CA SER A 24 -20.54 13.29 -15.22
C SER A 24 -21.22 12.02 -15.80
N MET A 25 -20.56 11.29 -16.70
CA MET A 25 -20.92 9.91 -16.96
C MET A 25 -20.43 9.07 -15.80
N GLY A 26 -21.36 8.51 -15.03
CA GLY A 26 -21.05 7.71 -13.84
C GLY A 26 -20.02 6.63 -14.16
N VAL A 27 -18.98 6.54 -13.36
CA VAL A 27 -17.95 5.51 -13.49
C VAL A 27 -18.62 4.14 -13.44
N ARG A 28 -18.44 3.32 -14.51
CA ARG A 28 -18.94 1.95 -14.54
C ARG A 28 -17.84 0.99 -14.14
N PHE A 29 -18.03 0.33 -13.00
CA PHE A 29 -17.17 -0.76 -12.58
C PHE A 29 -17.35 -2.01 -13.47
N ARG A 30 -16.31 -2.85 -13.54
CA ARG A 30 -16.34 -4.16 -14.21
C ARG A 30 -17.03 -5.19 -13.34
N TYR A 31 -16.84 -5.12 -12.03
CA TYR A 31 -17.37 -6.08 -11.05
C TYR A 31 -18.21 -5.41 -9.99
N ASP A 32 -19.27 -6.09 -9.60
CA ASP A 32 -19.98 -5.89 -8.34
C ASP A 32 -19.47 -6.96 -7.35
N LEU A 33 -19.22 -6.56 -6.11
CA LEU A 33 -18.71 -7.46 -5.09
C LEU A 33 -19.78 -7.93 -4.09
N ALA A 34 -21.01 -7.45 -4.23
CA ALA A 34 -22.11 -7.88 -3.37
C ALA A 34 -22.28 -9.41 -3.45
N ASP A 35 -22.32 -10.06 -2.30
CA ASP A 35 -22.42 -11.52 -2.11
C ASP A 35 -21.23 -12.34 -2.66
N GLU A 36 -20.20 -11.71 -3.26
CA GLU A 36 -19.01 -12.41 -3.71
C GLU A 36 -18.11 -12.78 -2.53
N HIS A 37 -17.48 -13.95 -2.60
CA HIS A 37 -16.48 -14.37 -1.63
C HIS A 37 -15.11 -13.75 -1.98
N VAL A 38 -14.60 -12.90 -1.10
CA VAL A 38 -13.35 -12.17 -1.27
C VAL A 38 -12.35 -12.58 -0.21
N LEU A 39 -11.21 -13.12 -0.63
CA LEU A 39 -10.08 -13.43 0.24
C LEU A 39 -9.18 -12.20 0.39
N VAL A 40 -8.94 -11.78 1.63
CA VAL A 40 -7.96 -10.75 1.97
C VAL A 40 -6.81 -11.41 2.70
N THR A 41 -5.70 -11.66 2.00
CA THR A 41 -4.49 -12.17 2.65
C THR A 41 -3.77 -11.02 3.35
N GLY A 42 -3.24 -11.27 4.56
CA GLY A 42 -2.73 -10.19 5.41
C GLY A 42 -3.84 -9.30 5.97
N GLY A 43 -5.09 -9.83 6.03
CA GLY A 43 -6.27 -9.06 6.41
C GLY A 43 -6.34 -8.66 7.89
N ALA A 44 -5.47 -9.19 8.76
CA ALA A 44 -5.31 -8.75 10.15
C ALA A 44 -4.23 -7.67 10.33
N GLY A 45 -3.48 -7.33 9.26
CA GLY A 45 -2.48 -6.26 9.24
C GLY A 45 -3.10 -4.86 9.17
N PHE A 46 -2.25 -3.85 9.10
CA PHE A 46 -2.64 -2.44 9.02
C PHE A 46 -3.56 -2.15 7.82
N ILE A 47 -3.03 -2.25 6.60
CA ILE A 47 -3.78 -1.96 5.37
C ILE A 47 -4.85 -3.02 5.13
N GLY A 48 -4.52 -4.30 5.35
CA GLY A 48 -5.46 -5.41 5.14
C GLY A 48 -6.73 -5.26 5.97
N SER A 49 -6.63 -4.87 7.24
CA SER A 49 -7.80 -4.67 8.10
C SER A 49 -8.70 -3.49 7.67
N ALA A 50 -8.13 -2.48 7.04
CA ALA A 50 -8.89 -1.39 6.42
C ALA A 50 -9.57 -1.86 5.12
N VAL A 51 -8.89 -2.68 4.31
CA VAL A 51 -9.47 -3.32 3.11
C VAL A 51 -10.65 -4.22 3.48
N VAL A 52 -10.52 -5.03 4.54
CA VAL A 52 -11.62 -5.86 5.04
C VAL A 52 -12.86 -5.02 5.34
N ARG A 53 -12.69 -3.87 6.02
CA ARG A 53 -13.81 -2.95 6.32
C ARG A 53 -14.43 -2.35 5.06
N GLU A 54 -13.63 -2.00 4.06
CA GLU A 54 -14.17 -1.50 2.78
C GLU A 54 -14.92 -2.60 2.01
N MET A 55 -14.44 -3.85 2.04
CA MET A 55 -15.13 -4.98 1.43
C MET A 55 -16.49 -5.27 2.09
N LEU A 56 -16.59 -5.13 3.41
CA LEU A 56 -17.86 -5.28 4.12
C LEU A 56 -18.88 -4.18 3.71
N LYS A 57 -18.43 -2.95 3.42
CA LYS A 57 -19.31 -1.91 2.86
C LYS A 57 -19.83 -2.25 1.47
N GLU A 58 -19.04 -2.98 0.68
CA GLU A 58 -19.45 -3.52 -0.62
C GLU A 58 -20.36 -4.75 -0.51
N LYS A 59 -20.74 -5.16 0.71
CA LYS A 59 -21.53 -6.36 1.01
C LYS A 59 -20.89 -7.68 0.54
N ALA A 60 -19.58 -7.71 0.43
CA ALA A 60 -18.83 -8.92 0.12
C ALA A 60 -18.80 -9.88 1.32
N LYS A 61 -18.72 -11.17 1.05
CA LYS A 61 -18.44 -12.22 2.04
C LYS A 61 -16.93 -12.32 2.20
N VAL A 62 -16.41 -11.77 3.28
CA VAL A 62 -14.96 -11.58 3.45
C VAL A 62 -14.34 -12.72 4.23
N ILE A 63 -13.29 -13.30 3.67
CA ILE A 63 -12.40 -14.27 4.30
C ILE A 63 -11.06 -13.58 4.56
N VAL A 64 -10.65 -13.52 5.82
CA VAL A 64 -9.36 -13.03 6.26
C VAL A 64 -8.40 -14.20 6.37
N TYR A 65 -7.26 -14.16 5.66
CA TYR A 65 -6.20 -15.16 5.75
C TYR A 65 -4.92 -14.49 6.25
N ASP A 66 -4.47 -14.86 7.44
CA ASP A 66 -3.34 -14.20 8.12
C ASP A 66 -2.63 -15.17 9.06
N ASN A 67 -1.30 -15.14 9.13
CA ASN A 67 -0.52 -15.91 10.08
C ASN A 67 -0.25 -15.18 11.40
N PHE A 68 -0.71 -13.92 11.52
CA PHE A 68 -0.55 -13.04 12.67
C PHE A 68 0.90 -12.73 13.06
N LEU A 69 1.84 -12.81 12.09
CA LEU A 69 3.23 -12.41 12.33
C LEU A 69 3.32 -10.90 12.59
N HIS A 70 2.70 -10.09 11.73
CA HIS A 70 2.60 -8.63 11.87
C HIS A 70 1.17 -8.19 12.15
N GLY A 71 0.20 -8.92 11.64
CA GLY A 71 -1.23 -8.71 11.89
C GLY A 71 -1.64 -9.07 13.31
N THR A 72 -2.84 -8.63 13.69
CA THR A 72 -3.38 -8.89 15.02
C THR A 72 -4.89 -9.06 15.00
N LYS A 73 -5.39 -9.99 15.80
CA LYS A 73 -6.84 -10.19 16.00
C LYS A 73 -7.52 -8.91 16.50
N THR A 74 -6.81 -8.07 17.26
CA THR A 74 -7.32 -6.78 17.74
C THR A 74 -7.74 -5.86 16.61
N ASN A 75 -7.02 -5.88 15.47
CA ASN A 75 -7.39 -5.09 14.30
C ASN A 75 -8.73 -5.49 13.68
N LEU A 76 -9.22 -6.69 13.98
CA LEU A 76 -10.47 -7.24 13.46
C LEU A 76 -11.58 -7.30 14.54
N GLN A 77 -11.30 -6.96 15.79
CA GLN A 77 -12.21 -7.18 16.93
C GLN A 77 -13.62 -6.64 16.73
N GLU A 78 -13.74 -5.45 16.14
CA GLU A 78 -15.03 -4.77 15.91
C GLU A 78 -15.88 -5.42 14.80
N ILE A 79 -15.25 -6.21 13.94
CA ILE A 79 -15.86 -6.82 12.75
C ILE A 79 -15.74 -8.34 12.74
N LYS A 80 -15.27 -8.96 13.83
CA LYS A 80 -14.97 -10.41 13.90
C LYS A 80 -16.17 -11.31 13.56
N ASP A 81 -17.38 -10.86 13.89
CA ASP A 81 -18.61 -11.61 13.65
C ASP A 81 -19.19 -11.40 12.22
N GLN A 82 -18.53 -10.57 11.41
CA GLN A 82 -18.90 -10.26 10.03
C GLN A 82 -17.95 -10.89 8.99
N VAL A 83 -16.90 -11.56 9.44
CA VAL A 83 -15.86 -12.13 8.57
C VAL A 83 -15.46 -13.54 9.00
N GLU A 84 -15.02 -14.34 8.05
CA GLU A 84 -14.36 -15.61 8.34
C GLU A 84 -12.86 -15.37 8.55
N ILE A 85 -12.32 -15.81 9.69
CA ILE A 85 -10.90 -15.66 10.00
C ILE A 85 -10.22 -17.03 9.90
N VAL A 86 -9.31 -17.17 8.95
CA VAL A 86 -8.54 -18.38 8.68
C VAL A 86 -7.07 -18.12 9.02
N PRO A 87 -6.54 -18.69 10.12
CA PRO A 87 -5.11 -18.66 10.38
C PRO A 87 -4.35 -19.45 9.32
N GLY A 88 -3.41 -18.80 8.63
CA GLY A 88 -2.62 -19.45 7.59
C GLY A 88 -1.50 -18.57 7.06
N ASP A 89 -0.45 -19.23 6.57
CA ASP A 89 0.72 -18.59 5.96
C ASP A 89 0.62 -18.68 4.43
N VAL A 90 0.93 -17.59 3.71
CA VAL A 90 0.96 -17.58 2.24
C VAL A 90 2.07 -18.45 1.66
N LEU A 91 3.04 -18.85 2.48
CA LEU A 91 4.06 -19.84 2.12
C LEU A 91 3.53 -21.28 2.14
N ASP A 92 2.38 -21.52 2.77
CA ASP A 92 1.64 -22.78 2.75
C ASP A 92 0.61 -22.76 1.61
N GLU A 93 1.05 -23.14 0.40
CA GLU A 93 0.21 -23.19 -0.80
C GLU A 93 -0.98 -24.15 -0.63
N TRP A 94 -0.79 -25.27 0.09
CA TRP A 94 -1.87 -26.23 0.37
C TRP A 94 -2.98 -25.61 1.19
N LYS A 95 -2.62 -24.97 2.30
CA LYS A 95 -3.60 -24.33 3.19
C LYS A 95 -4.31 -23.17 2.49
N LEU A 96 -3.61 -22.42 1.67
CA LEU A 96 -4.19 -21.36 0.86
C LEU A 96 -5.19 -21.93 -0.16
N SER A 97 -4.83 -23.00 -0.88
CA SER A 97 -5.69 -23.71 -1.82
C SER A 97 -6.93 -24.30 -1.16
N GLU A 98 -6.76 -24.98 -0.02
CA GLU A 98 -7.88 -25.53 0.79
C GLU A 98 -8.86 -24.41 1.19
N THR A 99 -8.33 -23.25 1.62
CA THR A 99 -9.13 -22.09 2.00
C THR A 99 -9.96 -21.58 0.83
N VAL A 100 -9.31 -21.38 -0.33
CA VAL A 100 -9.99 -20.90 -1.55
C VAL A 100 -11.09 -21.86 -1.99
N GLN A 101 -10.82 -23.16 -1.97
CA GLN A 101 -11.78 -24.18 -2.34
C GLN A 101 -12.96 -24.22 -1.35
N LYS A 102 -12.67 -24.24 -0.05
CA LYS A 102 -13.69 -24.32 1.01
C LYS A 102 -14.71 -23.19 0.93
N TYR A 103 -14.22 -21.98 0.69
CA TYR A 103 -15.09 -20.78 0.68
C TYR A 103 -15.52 -20.38 -0.74
N ASN A 104 -15.17 -21.14 -1.79
CA ASN A 104 -15.46 -20.81 -3.18
C ASN A 104 -15.09 -19.35 -3.52
N VAL A 105 -13.84 -18.98 -3.25
CA VAL A 105 -13.35 -17.60 -3.38
C VAL A 105 -13.32 -17.16 -4.83
N SER A 106 -13.95 -16.02 -5.14
CA SER A 106 -14.01 -15.43 -6.48
C SER A 106 -12.95 -14.35 -6.71
N PHE A 107 -12.59 -13.61 -5.66
CA PHE A 107 -11.66 -12.49 -5.72
C PHE A 107 -10.63 -12.57 -4.60
N MET A 108 -9.42 -12.04 -4.86
CA MET A 108 -8.38 -11.93 -3.85
C MET A 108 -7.81 -10.51 -3.81
N ILE A 109 -7.64 -9.95 -2.60
CA ILE A 109 -6.72 -8.82 -2.36
C ILE A 109 -5.55 -9.34 -1.56
N HIS A 110 -4.38 -9.35 -2.21
CA HIS A 110 -3.14 -9.86 -1.62
C HIS A 110 -2.38 -8.71 -0.97
N CYS A 111 -2.60 -8.54 0.36
CA CYS A 111 -1.96 -7.49 1.19
C CYS A 111 -0.75 -8.01 1.96
N VAL A 112 -0.48 -9.32 1.93
CA VAL A 112 0.68 -9.87 2.65
C VAL A 112 1.98 -9.27 2.13
N GLY A 113 2.85 -8.93 3.05
CA GLY A 113 4.20 -8.51 2.76
C GLY A 113 4.99 -8.24 4.04
N ASP A 114 6.27 -8.55 4.02
CA ASP A 114 7.22 -8.04 5.01
C ASP A 114 7.68 -6.67 4.50
N THR A 115 7.43 -5.61 5.27
CA THR A 115 7.45 -4.24 4.74
C THR A 115 8.36 -3.27 5.50
N TYR A 116 8.81 -3.64 6.71
CA TYR A 116 9.62 -2.74 7.51
C TYR A 116 11.08 -2.73 7.04
N VAL A 117 11.44 -1.70 6.26
CA VAL A 117 12.74 -1.60 5.57
C VAL A 117 13.95 -1.79 6.50
N PRO A 118 14.00 -1.28 7.75
CA PRO A 118 15.16 -1.52 8.62
C PRO A 118 15.44 -3.01 8.85
N THR A 119 14.43 -3.85 9.02
CA THR A 119 14.64 -5.29 9.23
C THR A 119 15.10 -6.02 7.96
N ALA A 120 14.86 -5.43 6.76
CA ALA A 120 15.31 -6.03 5.50
C ALA A 120 16.84 -6.12 5.39
N TYR A 121 17.56 -5.28 6.11
CA TYR A 121 19.03 -5.34 6.14
C TYR A 121 19.56 -6.58 6.87
N ASP A 122 18.83 -7.06 7.87
CA ASP A 122 19.28 -8.15 8.74
C ASP A 122 18.71 -9.51 8.30
N VAL A 123 17.48 -9.53 7.77
CA VAL A 123 16.80 -10.76 7.37
C VAL A 123 16.31 -10.74 5.90
N PRO A 124 17.17 -10.44 4.93
CA PRO A 124 16.80 -10.22 3.53
C PRO A 124 16.08 -11.42 2.91
N LYS A 125 16.49 -12.65 3.26
CA LYS A 125 15.88 -13.89 2.76
C LYS A 125 14.39 -13.98 3.12
N ARG A 126 13.98 -13.52 4.31
CA ARG A 126 12.58 -13.52 4.75
C ARG A 126 11.72 -12.63 3.84
N PHE A 127 12.23 -11.46 3.45
CA PHE A 127 11.55 -10.56 2.52
C PHE A 127 11.29 -11.20 1.15
N PHE A 128 12.28 -11.90 0.60
CA PHE A 128 12.09 -12.62 -0.67
C PHE A 128 11.09 -13.77 -0.55
N ARG A 129 11.18 -14.55 0.52
CA ARG A 129 10.23 -15.63 0.73
C ARG A 129 8.81 -15.11 0.86
N ILE A 130 8.55 -14.18 1.76
CA ILE A 130 7.19 -13.68 2.01
C ILE A 130 6.67 -12.90 0.80
N ASN A 131 7.46 -11.94 0.29
CA ASN A 131 6.98 -11.04 -0.75
C ASN A 131 6.93 -11.68 -2.14
N VAL A 132 7.90 -12.54 -2.49
CA VAL A 132 7.99 -13.13 -3.84
C VAL A 132 7.34 -14.51 -3.87
N GLU A 133 7.81 -15.46 -3.07
CA GLU A 133 7.29 -16.83 -3.02
C GLU A 133 5.82 -16.84 -2.58
N GLY A 134 5.45 -16.05 -1.53
CA GLY A 134 4.06 -15.93 -1.09
C GLY A 134 3.14 -15.34 -2.16
N THR A 135 3.61 -14.34 -2.94
CA THR A 135 2.85 -13.81 -4.08
C THR A 135 2.73 -14.83 -5.21
N LEU A 136 3.78 -15.60 -5.47
CA LEU A 136 3.75 -16.68 -6.46
C LEU A 136 2.71 -17.75 -6.10
N ASN A 137 2.66 -18.17 -4.83
CA ASN A 137 1.63 -19.10 -4.35
C ASN A 137 0.22 -18.53 -4.54
N ALA A 138 0.01 -17.24 -4.21
CA ALA A 138 -1.28 -16.60 -4.44
C ALA A 138 -1.69 -16.59 -5.92
N LEU A 139 -0.76 -16.34 -6.83
CA LEU A 139 -1.00 -16.36 -8.28
C LEU A 139 -1.28 -17.79 -8.79
N LEU A 140 -0.55 -18.80 -8.30
CA LEU A 140 -0.78 -20.20 -8.64
C LEU A 140 -2.18 -20.66 -8.20
N VAL A 141 -2.59 -20.27 -6.99
CA VAL A 141 -3.93 -20.54 -6.48
C VAL A 141 -5.01 -19.82 -7.29
N CYS A 142 -4.79 -18.55 -7.65
CA CYS A 142 -5.70 -17.81 -8.54
C CYS A 142 -5.87 -18.51 -9.89
N LYS A 143 -4.79 -19.02 -10.47
CA LYS A 143 -4.80 -19.80 -11.72
C LYS A 143 -5.56 -21.10 -11.58
N LEU A 144 -5.24 -21.87 -10.52
CA LEU A 144 -5.83 -23.19 -10.27
C LEU A 144 -7.35 -23.12 -10.12
N PHE A 145 -7.85 -22.14 -9.37
CA PHE A 145 -9.28 -21.97 -9.11
C PHE A 145 -9.99 -20.99 -10.07
N ARG A 146 -9.30 -20.50 -11.09
CA ARG A 146 -9.84 -19.59 -12.11
C ARG A 146 -10.57 -18.40 -11.50
N MET A 147 -9.95 -17.75 -10.52
CA MET A 147 -10.56 -16.60 -9.86
C MET A 147 -10.91 -15.49 -10.85
N LYS A 148 -11.95 -14.73 -10.57
CA LYS A 148 -12.41 -13.61 -11.40
C LYS A 148 -11.38 -12.50 -11.49
N ARG A 149 -10.70 -12.18 -10.37
CA ARG A 149 -9.59 -11.21 -10.31
C ARG A 149 -8.84 -11.26 -8.99
N MET A 150 -7.54 -11.01 -9.08
CA MET A 150 -6.66 -10.71 -7.96
C MET A 150 -6.22 -9.22 -8.02
N LEU A 151 -6.08 -8.58 -6.86
CA LEU A 151 -5.33 -7.33 -6.71
C LEU A 151 -4.12 -7.58 -5.83
N TYR A 152 -2.94 -7.28 -6.35
CA TYR A 152 -1.68 -7.34 -5.61
C TYR A 152 -1.32 -5.96 -5.07
N VAL A 153 -1.06 -5.85 -3.77
CA VAL A 153 -0.60 -4.61 -3.13
C VAL A 153 0.92 -4.55 -3.23
N SER A 154 1.40 -3.78 -4.21
CA SER A 154 2.81 -3.43 -4.42
C SER A 154 3.17 -2.18 -3.62
N SER A 155 4.30 -1.55 -3.92
CA SER A 155 4.82 -0.39 -3.21
C SER A 155 5.41 0.65 -4.15
N THR A 156 5.35 1.93 -3.77
CA THR A 156 6.08 3.01 -4.44
C THR A 156 7.61 2.84 -4.39
N GLU A 157 8.13 2.09 -3.42
CA GLU A 157 9.58 1.83 -3.28
C GLU A 157 10.19 1.13 -4.52
N VAL A 158 9.37 0.49 -5.36
CA VAL A 158 9.83 -0.12 -6.62
C VAL A 158 10.40 0.90 -7.60
N TYR A 159 9.96 2.16 -7.50
CA TYR A 159 10.41 3.26 -8.36
C TYR A 159 11.77 3.82 -7.96
N GLY A 160 12.15 3.74 -6.67
CA GLY A 160 13.34 4.40 -6.17
C GLY A 160 13.23 5.93 -6.17
N GLU A 161 14.34 6.64 -6.35
CA GLU A 161 14.34 8.11 -6.35
C GLU A 161 13.52 8.69 -7.51
N ALA A 162 12.72 9.71 -7.22
CA ALA A 162 11.86 10.33 -8.20
C ALA A 162 12.67 11.12 -9.24
N LEU A 163 12.51 10.80 -10.52
CA LEU A 163 13.12 11.53 -11.63
C LEU A 163 12.27 12.73 -12.10
N LYS A 164 11.02 12.83 -11.62
CA LYS A 164 10.08 13.91 -11.87
C LYS A 164 9.41 14.30 -10.57
N GLN A 165 8.73 15.43 -10.55
CA GLN A 165 8.02 15.92 -9.37
C GLN A 165 6.94 14.93 -8.88
N LYS A 166 6.21 14.29 -9.79
CA LYS A 166 5.25 13.22 -9.50
C LYS A 166 5.63 11.95 -10.23
N ILE A 167 5.38 10.82 -9.59
CA ILE A 167 5.70 9.50 -10.10
C ILE A 167 4.42 8.89 -10.69
N ASP A 168 4.41 8.71 -12.01
CA ASP A 168 3.39 7.95 -12.76
C ASP A 168 3.81 6.47 -12.89
N GLU A 169 2.94 5.62 -13.44
CA GLU A 169 3.20 4.19 -13.61
C GLU A 169 4.28 3.87 -14.67
N ASN A 170 4.66 4.85 -15.50
CA ASN A 170 5.72 4.73 -16.52
C ASN A 170 7.10 5.11 -15.97
N HIS A 171 7.20 5.53 -14.72
CA HIS A 171 8.49 5.82 -14.09
C HIS A 171 9.36 4.55 -14.09
N PRO A 172 10.67 4.64 -14.40
CA PRO A 172 11.57 3.50 -14.36
C PRO A 172 11.67 2.88 -12.95
N PHE A 173 11.98 1.59 -12.90
CA PHE A 173 12.19 0.86 -11.66
C PHE A 173 13.65 0.98 -11.23
N LEU A 174 13.88 1.63 -10.10
CA LEU A 174 15.20 1.90 -9.53
C LEU A 174 15.23 1.57 -8.03
N PRO A 175 14.87 0.33 -7.61
CA PRO A 175 14.77 -0.04 -6.20
C PRO A 175 16.11 0.11 -5.48
N LEU A 176 16.11 0.74 -4.30
CA LEU A 176 17.35 1.08 -3.56
C LEU A 176 17.62 0.18 -2.35
N ASN A 177 16.72 -0.74 -2.01
CA ASN A 177 16.87 -1.61 -0.86
C ASN A 177 16.25 -2.99 -1.11
N THR A 178 16.56 -3.96 -0.27
CA THR A 178 16.11 -5.37 -0.39
C THR A 178 14.59 -5.49 -0.40
N TYR A 179 13.89 -4.72 0.43
CA TYR A 179 12.42 -4.69 0.43
C TYR A 179 11.89 -4.24 -0.95
N ALA A 180 12.41 -3.13 -1.48
CA ALA A 180 11.99 -2.59 -2.77
C ALA A 180 12.22 -3.59 -3.91
N VAL A 181 13.38 -4.29 -3.90
CA VAL A 181 13.69 -5.36 -4.89
C VAL A 181 12.71 -6.52 -4.76
N SER A 182 12.40 -6.98 -3.54
CA SER A 182 11.44 -8.07 -3.34
C SER A 182 10.03 -7.69 -3.80
N LYS A 183 9.59 -6.44 -3.54
CA LYS A 183 8.29 -5.93 -4.02
C LYS A 183 8.26 -5.79 -5.54
N LEU A 184 9.37 -5.34 -6.16
CA LEU A 184 9.48 -5.27 -7.62
C LEU A 184 9.44 -6.66 -8.26
N ALA A 185 10.14 -7.63 -7.69
CA ALA A 185 10.11 -9.01 -8.18
C ALA A 185 8.67 -9.56 -8.18
N ALA A 186 7.93 -9.40 -7.08
CA ALA A 186 6.54 -9.82 -6.97
C ALA A 186 5.60 -9.04 -7.95
N ASP A 187 5.79 -7.71 -8.07
CA ASP A 187 5.07 -6.86 -9.04
C ASP A 187 5.24 -7.37 -10.47
N ARG A 188 6.49 -7.69 -10.86
CA ARG A 188 6.78 -8.20 -12.20
C ARG A 188 6.31 -9.64 -12.38
N THR A 189 6.30 -10.46 -11.33
CA THR A 189 5.69 -11.79 -11.36
C THR A 189 4.19 -11.71 -11.65
N CYS A 190 3.46 -10.76 -11.06
CA CYS A 190 2.05 -10.52 -11.39
C CYS A 190 1.87 -10.19 -12.88
N PHE A 191 2.69 -9.29 -13.42
CA PHE A 191 2.67 -8.94 -14.84
C PHE A 191 2.91 -10.16 -15.73
N THR A 192 3.96 -10.96 -15.47
CA THR A 192 4.28 -12.14 -16.28
C THR A 192 3.21 -13.22 -16.18
N PHE A 193 2.62 -13.45 -15.01
CA PHE A 193 1.54 -14.42 -14.83
C PHE A 193 0.27 -14.07 -15.64
N TYR A 194 -0.04 -12.79 -15.79
CA TYR A 194 -1.10 -12.39 -16.70
C TYR A 194 -0.74 -12.73 -18.15
N HIS A 195 0.46 -12.35 -18.62
CA HIS A 195 0.86 -12.55 -20.02
C HIS A 195 1.11 -14.01 -20.39
N GLU A 196 1.66 -14.81 -19.48
CA GLU A 196 1.99 -16.22 -19.74
C GLU A 196 0.82 -17.16 -19.46
N HIS A 197 -0.02 -16.82 -18.47
CA HIS A 197 -1.03 -17.74 -17.94
C HIS A 197 -2.46 -17.19 -17.99
N GLY A 198 -2.65 -15.94 -18.35
CA GLY A 198 -3.96 -15.28 -18.36
C GLY A 198 -4.57 -15.06 -16.98
N VAL A 199 -3.76 -15.08 -15.88
CA VAL A 199 -4.24 -14.82 -14.53
C VAL A 199 -4.70 -13.36 -14.43
N PRO A 200 -5.99 -13.07 -14.17
CA PRO A 200 -6.49 -11.71 -14.13
C PRO A 200 -6.02 -11.01 -12.85
N VAL A 201 -4.98 -10.20 -12.93
CA VAL A 201 -4.37 -9.50 -11.80
C VAL A 201 -4.15 -8.01 -12.11
N VAL A 202 -4.46 -7.15 -11.13
CA VAL A 202 -4.09 -5.73 -11.14
C VAL A 202 -3.08 -5.49 -10.03
N VAL A 203 -2.05 -4.70 -10.33
CA VAL A 203 -1.00 -4.32 -9.38
C VAL A 203 -1.29 -2.92 -8.85
N ALA A 204 -1.48 -2.76 -7.55
CA ALA A 204 -1.65 -1.46 -6.92
C ALA A 204 -0.34 -1.04 -6.22
N ARG A 205 0.35 -0.04 -6.75
CA ARG A 205 1.56 0.54 -6.15
C ARG A 205 1.13 1.64 -5.19
N ILE A 206 1.07 1.28 -3.92
CA ILE A 206 0.62 2.23 -2.88
C ILE A 206 1.77 3.16 -2.46
N PHE A 207 1.41 4.43 -2.24
CA PHE A 207 2.27 5.41 -1.57
C PHE A 207 2.11 5.27 -0.05
N ASN A 208 2.82 6.10 0.74
CA ASN A 208 2.83 5.89 2.18
C ASN A 208 1.43 6.00 2.79
N SER A 209 0.94 4.92 3.35
CA SER A 209 -0.31 4.92 4.10
C SER A 209 -0.04 5.19 5.58
N TYR A 210 -0.96 5.87 6.25
CA TYR A 210 -0.91 6.12 7.69
C TYR A 210 -2.31 6.06 8.29
N GLY A 211 -2.41 5.77 9.58
CA GLY A 211 -3.71 5.72 10.24
C GLY A 211 -3.75 4.87 11.51
N PRO A 212 -4.95 4.70 12.06
CA PRO A 212 -5.22 3.75 13.13
C PRO A 212 -4.82 2.32 12.76
N ARG A 213 -4.40 1.54 13.76
CA ARG A 213 -4.04 0.11 13.62
C ARG A 213 -2.74 -0.15 12.84
N GLU A 214 -1.91 0.87 12.63
CA GLU A 214 -0.58 0.67 12.05
C GLU A 214 0.23 -0.26 12.95
N THR A 215 0.86 -1.28 12.36
CA THR A 215 1.46 -2.40 13.09
C THR A 215 2.98 -2.31 13.22
N GLU A 216 3.59 -1.33 12.57
CA GLU A 216 5.04 -1.14 12.54
C GLU A 216 5.43 0.27 12.98
N PRO A 217 6.65 0.50 13.51
CA PRO A 217 7.10 1.81 13.99
C PRO A 217 7.47 2.75 12.82
N TYR A 218 6.51 2.97 11.92
CA TYR A 218 6.68 3.98 10.89
C TYR A 218 6.67 5.39 11.49
N VAL A 219 7.01 6.38 10.68
CA VAL A 219 7.31 7.74 11.13
C VAL A 219 6.19 8.41 11.93
N ILE A 220 4.92 8.23 11.53
CA ILE A 220 3.79 8.89 12.23
C ILE A 220 3.51 8.26 13.60
N PRO A 221 3.33 6.93 13.74
CA PRO A 221 3.20 6.31 15.06
C PRO A 221 4.42 6.55 15.95
N GLU A 222 5.62 6.58 15.40
CA GLU A 222 6.84 6.87 16.15
C GLU A 222 6.85 8.30 16.71
N ILE A 223 6.46 9.30 15.92
CA ILE A 223 6.29 10.68 16.40
C ILE A 223 5.26 10.75 17.53
N ILE A 224 4.11 10.08 17.37
CA ILE A 224 3.05 10.06 18.39
C ILE A 224 3.56 9.45 19.69
N THR A 225 4.25 8.31 19.61
CA THR A 225 4.77 7.58 20.78
C THR A 225 5.81 8.42 21.55
N GLN A 226 6.69 9.11 20.83
CA GLN A 226 7.68 9.98 21.47
C GLN A 226 7.02 11.22 22.11
N LEU A 227 6.11 11.88 21.38
CA LEU A 227 5.40 13.06 21.90
C LEU A 227 4.47 12.74 23.07
N ALA A 228 4.03 11.51 23.23
CA ALA A 228 3.31 11.08 24.44
C ALA A 228 4.20 11.11 25.70
N ARG A 229 5.54 11.11 25.54
CA ARG A 229 6.52 11.17 26.65
C ARG A 229 7.03 12.60 26.92
N GLY A 230 6.84 13.52 25.97
CA GLY A 230 7.31 14.91 26.11
C GLY A 230 7.42 15.63 24.76
N PRO A 231 7.82 16.90 24.74
CA PRO A 231 7.80 17.73 23.54
C PRO A 231 9.01 17.49 22.60
N THR A 232 9.87 16.51 22.89
CA THR A 232 11.08 16.22 22.09
C THR A 232 10.89 14.95 21.29
N VAL A 233 11.26 14.99 20.00
CA VAL A 233 11.29 13.82 19.11
C VAL A 233 12.67 13.63 18.50
N GLU A 234 13.12 12.38 18.44
CA GLU A 234 14.35 11.97 17.77
C GLU A 234 13.99 11.29 16.45
N LEU A 235 14.38 11.88 15.32
CA LEU A 235 14.00 11.46 13.97
C LEU A 235 15.22 11.31 13.06
N GLY A 236 15.05 10.63 11.92
CA GLY A 236 16.08 10.51 10.88
C GLY A 236 16.07 11.69 9.90
N ASN A 237 15.80 11.40 8.62
CA ASN A 237 15.74 12.41 7.57
C ASN A 237 14.44 13.23 7.65
N ILE A 238 14.50 14.36 8.32
CA ILE A 238 13.33 15.23 8.54
C ILE A 238 12.91 16.02 7.29
N LYS A 239 13.78 16.12 6.29
CA LYS A 239 13.52 16.85 5.03
C LYS A 239 12.90 15.97 3.95
N ALA A 240 12.91 14.66 4.12
CA ALA A 240 12.29 13.74 3.18
C ALA A 240 10.79 14.03 3.03
N LYS A 241 10.33 14.19 1.78
CA LYS A 241 8.93 14.43 1.43
C LYS A 241 8.26 13.14 0.97
N ARG A 242 7.13 12.82 1.58
CA ARG A 242 6.34 11.62 1.27
C ARG A 242 4.87 12.00 1.07
N ASP A 243 4.25 11.34 0.10
CA ASP A 243 2.80 11.35 -0.07
C ASP A 243 2.18 10.43 0.97
N PHE A 244 1.53 11.01 1.96
CA PHE A 244 0.84 10.29 3.01
C PHE A 244 -0.66 10.25 2.71
N THR A 245 -1.17 9.05 2.52
CA THR A 245 -2.60 8.79 2.28
C THR A 245 -3.22 8.10 3.49
N TYR A 246 -4.35 8.60 3.97
CA TYR A 246 -5.05 8.00 5.09
C TYR A 246 -5.52 6.59 4.75
N VAL A 247 -5.35 5.64 5.67
CA VAL A 247 -5.49 4.20 5.39
C VAL A 247 -6.86 3.79 4.83
N GLN A 248 -7.96 4.45 5.23
CA GLN A 248 -9.27 4.18 4.65
C GLN A 248 -9.35 4.66 3.19
N ASP A 249 -8.68 5.76 2.84
CA ASP A 249 -8.61 6.22 1.46
C ASP A 249 -7.77 5.26 0.61
N THR A 250 -6.64 4.76 1.15
CA THR A 250 -5.86 3.70 0.51
C THR A 250 -6.71 2.46 0.27
N ALA A 251 -7.39 1.96 1.31
CA ALA A 251 -8.23 0.76 1.22
C ALA A 251 -9.35 0.93 0.18
N ARG A 252 -10.03 2.09 0.18
CA ARG A 252 -11.06 2.40 -0.82
C ARG A 252 -10.46 2.41 -2.24
N GLY A 253 -9.25 2.98 -2.43
CA GLY A 253 -8.55 2.95 -3.71
C GLY A 253 -8.25 1.54 -4.20
N LEU A 254 -7.80 0.66 -3.30
CA LEU A 254 -7.55 -0.76 -3.60
C LEU A 254 -8.83 -1.50 -4.01
N VAL A 255 -9.92 -1.31 -3.26
CA VAL A 255 -11.21 -1.93 -3.58
C VAL A 255 -11.77 -1.42 -4.91
N MET A 256 -11.70 -0.11 -5.16
CA MET A 256 -12.13 0.46 -6.44
C MET A 256 -11.25 -0.02 -7.61
N ALA A 257 -9.94 -0.19 -7.41
CA ALA A 257 -9.05 -0.75 -8.42
C ALA A 257 -9.39 -2.21 -8.74
N LEU A 258 -9.70 -3.06 -7.73
CA LEU A 258 -10.15 -4.43 -7.94
C LEU A 258 -11.41 -4.49 -8.81
N LYS A 259 -12.40 -3.62 -8.53
CA LYS A 259 -13.68 -3.55 -9.24
C LYS A 259 -13.58 -2.95 -10.64
N SER A 260 -12.53 -2.17 -10.91
CA SER A 260 -12.41 -1.27 -12.05
C SER A 260 -12.26 -1.97 -13.40
N ARG A 261 -12.28 -1.15 -14.46
CA ARG A 261 -11.93 -1.55 -15.83
C ARG A 261 -10.45 -1.36 -16.17
N ILE A 262 -9.59 -1.14 -15.16
CA ILE A 262 -8.14 -1.19 -15.37
C ILE A 262 -7.81 -2.53 -16.01
N PRO A 263 -7.08 -2.58 -17.14
CA PRO A 263 -6.72 -3.83 -17.80
C PRO A 263 -5.99 -4.77 -16.86
N ASP A 264 -6.29 -6.07 -16.95
CA ASP A 264 -5.55 -7.07 -16.19
C ASP A 264 -4.08 -7.10 -16.67
N GLY A 265 -3.15 -7.37 -15.78
CA GLY A 265 -1.71 -7.27 -16.01
C GLY A 265 -1.13 -5.86 -15.76
N GLU A 266 -1.97 -4.82 -15.68
CA GLU A 266 -1.48 -3.45 -15.50
C GLU A 266 -1.34 -3.04 -14.03
N ALA A 267 -0.47 -2.04 -13.83
CA ALA A 267 -0.29 -1.39 -12.54
C ALA A 267 -1.05 -0.06 -12.46
N VAL A 268 -1.38 0.34 -11.23
CA VAL A 268 -1.98 1.63 -10.90
C VAL A 268 -1.40 2.17 -9.60
N ASN A 269 -1.10 3.47 -9.57
CA ASN A 269 -0.64 4.16 -8.37
C ASN A 269 -1.81 4.54 -7.45
N VAL A 270 -1.63 4.33 -6.15
CA VAL A 270 -2.61 4.72 -5.12
C VAL A 270 -1.94 5.64 -4.12
N GLY A 271 -2.26 6.93 -4.18
CA GLY A 271 -1.71 7.97 -3.33
C GLY A 271 -2.49 9.28 -3.46
N SER A 272 -2.35 10.17 -2.48
CA SER A 272 -3.10 11.42 -2.41
C SER A 272 -2.70 12.47 -3.46
N GLY A 273 -1.46 12.40 -3.95
CA GLY A 273 -0.84 13.40 -4.82
C GLY A 273 -0.31 14.63 -4.07
N VAL A 274 -0.30 14.58 -2.72
CA VAL A 274 0.19 15.65 -1.84
C VAL A 274 1.24 15.09 -0.86
N ALA A 275 2.39 15.76 -0.78
CA ALA A 275 3.48 15.29 0.08
C ALA A 275 3.77 16.28 1.22
N TYR A 276 4.21 15.71 2.34
CA TYR A 276 4.63 16.43 3.54
C TYR A 276 6.03 16.00 3.94
N THR A 277 6.82 16.91 4.53
CA THR A 277 8.08 16.55 5.17
C THR A 277 7.82 15.86 6.51
N VAL A 278 8.80 15.08 6.97
CA VAL A 278 8.74 14.49 8.32
C VAL A 278 8.69 15.56 9.40
N GLU A 279 9.39 16.70 9.20
CA GLU A 279 9.37 17.86 10.08
C GLU A 279 7.97 18.47 10.19
N GLU A 280 7.29 18.70 9.05
CA GLU A 280 5.91 19.21 9.03
C GLU A 280 4.95 18.29 9.79
N LEU A 281 5.11 16.97 9.63
CA LEU A 281 4.28 15.99 10.35
C LEU A 281 4.54 16.03 11.86
N ALA A 282 5.79 16.14 12.30
CA ALA A 282 6.13 16.24 13.73
C ALA A 282 5.46 17.46 14.38
N HIS A 283 5.52 18.62 13.73
CA HIS A 283 4.86 19.83 14.22
C HIS A 283 3.32 19.71 14.21
N LYS A 284 2.73 19.12 13.17
CA LYS A 284 1.28 18.88 13.11
C LYS A 284 0.80 17.96 14.21
N VAL A 285 1.49 16.82 14.44
CA VAL A 285 1.18 15.88 15.52
C VAL A 285 1.35 16.54 16.88
N GLY A 286 2.45 17.29 17.09
CA GLY A 286 2.68 18.02 18.33
C GLY A 286 1.56 19.00 18.66
N LYS A 287 1.11 19.77 17.66
CA LYS A 287 -0.04 20.68 17.81
C LYS A 287 -1.33 19.93 18.20
N ILE A 288 -1.60 18.77 17.57
CA ILE A 288 -2.77 17.95 17.89
C ILE A 288 -2.71 17.42 19.31
N MET A 289 -1.50 17.06 19.80
CA MET A 289 -1.27 16.55 21.15
C MET A 289 -1.18 17.66 22.22
N GLY A 290 -1.33 18.93 21.84
CA GLY A 290 -1.35 20.07 22.76
C GLY A 290 0.03 20.62 23.18
N HIS A 291 1.11 20.20 22.48
CA HIS A 291 2.45 20.76 22.74
C HIS A 291 2.54 22.19 22.16
N ARG A 292 3.07 23.13 22.95
CA ARG A 292 3.32 24.53 22.54
C ARG A 292 4.41 24.62 21.47
N SER A 293 5.41 23.75 21.56
CA SER A 293 6.50 23.60 20.59
C SER A 293 6.97 22.17 20.57
N VAL A 294 7.54 21.73 19.45
CA VAL A 294 8.18 20.42 19.31
C VAL A 294 9.65 20.64 19.03
N GLU A 295 10.51 20.06 19.87
CA GLU A 295 11.94 20.00 19.63
C GLU A 295 12.27 18.76 18.80
N ILE A 296 12.89 18.94 17.64
CA ILE A 296 13.26 17.84 16.75
C ILE A 296 14.77 17.64 16.80
N LYS A 297 15.21 16.46 17.27
CA LYS A 297 16.60 16.03 17.26
C LYS A 297 16.84 15.07 16.12
N VAL A 298 17.77 15.40 15.22
CA VAL A 298 18.15 14.52 14.11
C VAL A 298 19.17 13.50 14.62
N SER A 299 18.81 12.22 14.52
CA SER A 299 19.66 11.11 14.97
C SER A 299 20.29 10.37 13.81
N ARG A 300 21.61 10.22 13.85
CA ARG A 300 22.34 9.41 12.87
C ARG A 300 21.93 7.94 12.85
N ARG A 301 21.50 7.39 14.00
CA ARG A 301 21.04 6.01 14.13
C ARG A 301 19.74 5.75 13.36
N ARG A 302 18.93 6.80 13.13
CA ARG A 302 17.65 6.74 12.44
C ARG A 302 17.78 7.10 10.94
N LEU A 303 18.97 7.46 10.46
CA LEU A 303 19.22 7.70 9.04
C LEU A 303 19.35 6.35 8.31
N ARG A 304 18.62 6.20 7.22
CA ARG A 304 18.77 5.07 6.31
C ARG A 304 20.05 5.24 5.47
N ARG A 305 20.71 4.15 5.12
CA ARG A 305 21.92 4.18 4.24
C ARG A 305 21.60 4.77 2.88
N HIS A 306 20.42 4.48 2.36
CA HIS A 306 19.87 5.03 1.13
C HIS A 306 18.46 5.47 1.44
N ASP A 307 18.24 6.76 1.58
CA ASP A 307 16.95 7.36 1.80
C ASP A 307 16.50 8.12 0.55
N ILE A 308 15.23 7.99 0.23
CA ILE A 308 14.63 8.66 -0.91
C ILE A 308 14.13 10.02 -0.45
N ASN A 309 14.43 11.08 -1.22
CA ASN A 309 14.07 12.42 -0.81
C ASN A 309 12.64 12.81 -1.15
N LEU A 310 12.08 12.25 -2.22
CA LEU A 310 10.77 12.66 -2.73
C LEU A 310 9.96 11.47 -3.23
N PHE A 311 8.76 11.31 -2.67
CA PHE A 311 7.69 10.49 -3.22
C PHE A 311 6.39 11.29 -3.29
N ILE A 312 5.93 11.62 -4.50
CA ILE A 312 4.61 12.20 -4.75
C ILE A 312 3.92 11.38 -5.83
N CYS A 313 2.72 10.92 -5.54
CA CYS A 313 1.91 10.13 -6.45
C CYS A 313 1.37 10.96 -7.61
N ASP A 314 1.52 10.47 -8.82
CA ASP A 314 0.56 10.75 -9.89
C ASP A 314 -0.52 9.67 -9.85
N ASN A 315 -1.72 10.03 -9.43
CA ASN A 315 -2.86 9.14 -9.32
C ASN A 315 -3.86 9.28 -10.47
N THR A 316 -3.46 9.94 -11.55
CA THR A 316 -4.33 10.25 -12.70
C THR A 316 -5.01 9.00 -13.24
N LYS A 317 -4.26 7.91 -13.43
CA LYS A 317 -4.80 6.63 -13.92
C LYS A 317 -5.88 6.06 -13.01
N LEU A 318 -5.67 6.05 -11.68
CA LEU A 318 -6.69 5.59 -10.74
C LEU A 318 -7.95 6.45 -10.80
N VAL A 319 -7.77 7.78 -10.86
CA VAL A 319 -8.90 8.73 -10.98
C VAL A 319 -9.70 8.49 -12.26
N GLU A 320 -9.04 8.32 -13.40
CA GLU A 320 -9.68 8.09 -14.70
C GLU A 320 -10.52 6.81 -14.72
N TYR A 321 -10.00 5.71 -14.17
CA TYR A 321 -10.69 4.42 -14.18
C TYR A 321 -11.75 4.28 -13.10
N THR A 322 -11.65 5.04 -11.99
CA THR A 322 -12.47 4.78 -10.80
C THR A 322 -13.17 6.01 -10.23
N GLY A 323 -12.79 7.22 -10.62
CA GLY A 323 -13.24 8.45 -9.97
C GLY A 323 -12.69 8.63 -8.53
N TRP A 324 -11.75 7.78 -8.10
CA TRP A 324 -11.20 7.82 -6.75
C TRP A 324 -10.50 9.15 -6.46
N ARG A 325 -10.69 9.68 -5.25
CA ARG A 325 -9.94 10.81 -4.70
C ARG A 325 -9.77 10.60 -3.20
N ALA A 326 -8.64 11.02 -2.64
CA ALA A 326 -8.46 11.05 -1.19
C ALA A 326 -9.53 12.01 -0.59
N GLN A 327 -10.22 11.54 0.45
CA GLN A 327 -11.32 12.27 1.10
C GLN A 327 -10.92 12.84 2.46
N VAL A 328 -9.92 12.21 3.09
CA VAL A 328 -9.48 12.60 4.42
C VAL A 328 -8.24 13.48 4.31
N SER A 329 -8.35 14.73 4.81
CA SER A 329 -7.20 15.63 4.87
C SER A 329 -6.14 15.12 5.84
N ILE A 330 -4.88 15.55 5.66
CA ILE A 330 -3.78 15.14 6.55
C ILE A 330 -4.09 15.51 8.01
N ASP A 331 -4.64 16.70 8.27
CA ASP A 331 -4.93 17.15 9.63
C ASP A 331 -6.03 16.32 10.29
N GLU A 332 -7.07 15.94 9.55
CA GLU A 332 -8.13 15.07 10.06
C GLU A 332 -7.62 13.64 10.28
N GLY A 333 -6.87 13.10 9.32
CA GLY A 333 -6.28 11.77 9.44
C GLY A 333 -5.32 11.67 10.63
N LEU A 334 -4.48 12.69 10.84
CA LEU A 334 -3.57 12.74 11.99
C LEU A 334 -4.35 12.81 13.31
N ARG A 335 -5.43 13.61 13.41
CA ARG A 335 -6.27 13.63 14.63
C ARG A 335 -6.82 12.24 14.95
N ARG A 336 -7.40 11.54 13.99
CA ARG A 336 -7.93 10.19 14.17
C ARG A 336 -6.83 9.20 14.56
N THR A 337 -5.65 9.32 13.95
CA THR A 337 -4.51 8.46 14.24
C THR A 337 -3.99 8.69 15.66
N VAL A 338 -3.77 9.95 16.06
CA VAL A 338 -3.35 10.32 17.41
C VAL A 338 -4.36 9.82 18.45
N SER A 339 -5.66 10.06 18.25
CA SER A 339 -6.71 9.58 19.18
C SER A 339 -6.64 8.08 19.37
N TRP A 340 -6.49 7.34 18.28
CA TRP A 340 -6.40 5.87 18.33
C TRP A 340 -5.17 5.39 19.11
N PHE A 341 -3.99 5.98 18.86
CA PHE A 341 -2.77 5.58 19.56
C PHE A 341 -2.76 5.97 21.06
N ILE A 342 -3.41 7.10 21.42
CA ILE A 342 -3.59 7.48 22.82
C ILE A 342 -4.47 6.46 23.55
N GLU A 343 -5.54 5.99 22.92
CA GLU A 343 -6.49 5.04 23.51
C GLU A 343 -5.91 3.61 23.59
N HIS A 344 -5.19 3.16 22.56
CA HIS A 344 -4.79 1.76 22.41
C HIS A 344 -3.30 1.52 22.71
N GLY A 345 -2.49 2.57 22.79
CA GLY A 345 -1.03 2.49 22.95
C GLY A 345 -0.31 2.03 21.68
N SER A 346 1.02 2.03 21.74
CA SER A 346 1.89 1.40 20.75
C SER A 346 2.32 0.02 21.25
N ARG A 347 2.50 -0.94 20.35
CA ARG A 347 2.94 -2.31 20.66
C ARG A 347 4.44 -2.47 20.71
N TRP A 348 5.15 -1.43 20.32
CA TRP A 348 6.62 -1.43 20.17
C TRP A 348 7.20 -0.14 20.73
N SER A 349 8.48 -0.20 21.07
CA SER A 349 9.35 0.95 21.14
C SER A 349 10.36 0.89 19.98
N TRP A 350 10.98 2.00 19.63
CA TRP A 350 12.08 2.00 18.66
C TRP A 350 13.25 1.15 19.18
N GLU A 351 13.49 1.21 20.48
CA GLU A 351 14.52 0.43 21.17
C GLU A 351 14.33 -1.08 20.97
N ASP A 352 13.09 -1.57 21.05
CA ASP A 352 12.78 -2.99 20.84
C ASP A 352 13.20 -3.48 19.44
N PHE A 353 13.12 -2.61 18.42
CA PHE A 353 13.56 -2.92 17.06
C PHE A 353 15.07 -2.88 16.89
N VAL A 354 15.76 -1.90 17.53
CA VAL A 354 17.21 -1.73 17.42
C VAL A 354 17.96 -2.83 18.19
N GLU A 355 17.42 -3.28 19.32
CA GLU A 355 18.03 -4.32 20.16
C GLU A 355 17.75 -5.75 19.67
N GLY A 356 17.05 -5.91 18.57
CA GLY A 356 16.77 -7.21 17.97
C GLY A 356 15.73 -8.06 18.70
N THR A 357 15.10 -7.53 19.75
CA THR A 357 14.15 -8.27 20.60
C THR A 357 12.89 -8.71 19.84
N ILE A 358 12.50 -7.99 18.79
CA ILE A 358 11.32 -8.29 17.96
C ILE A 358 11.69 -9.03 16.65
N MET A 359 12.98 -9.04 16.24
CA MET A 359 13.41 -9.61 14.95
C MET A 359 13.30 -11.13 14.83
N TYR A 360 13.13 -11.84 15.95
CA TYR A 360 13.19 -13.33 15.98
C TYR A 360 11.95 -14.00 16.59
N ARG A 361 10.88 -13.28 16.82
CA ARG A 361 9.60 -13.86 17.29
C ARG A 361 8.66 -14.21 16.18
#